data_ab68f72dd15a12384114f3b62c6b69b3
#
_entry.id   ab68f72dd15a12384114f3b62c6b69b3
#
_cell.length_a   1.000
_cell.length_b   1.000
_cell.length_c   1.000
_cell.angle_alpha   90.00
_cell.angle_beta   90.00
_cell.angle_gamma   90.00
#
_symmetry.space_group_name_H-M   'P 1'
#
loop_
_entity.id
_entity.type
_entity.pdbx_description
1 polymer ?
#
loop_
_entity_poly.entity_id
_entity_poly.type
_entity_poly.pdbx_seq_one_letter_code
_entity_poly.pdbx_strand_id
1 'polypeptide(L)'
;MRRMPYPRRLARALLCLAVLATAARASAQDHTYSSADIATGVRVYGAQCQLCHGANGDTVAGVNLRLGRFRRAVTDDDLAQVLAKGVPPGMPSFNFSPAEVTGVIAMIRAGFDPAGTAVKVGHIDRGKTLFAGKGACATCHRVAGAGPLAAPDLSDIGALRTPAALQRAMLEPTRAMPPINRPMTIQTTAGRTVRGRRVNEDTFSVQLVDDTGRLVTVVKKDIKNVDAGQTSPMPSVAKTLTPDEVADLVAYLLSLRGAQ
;
A
#
# COMPACT_ATOMS: atom_id res chain seq x y z
N MET A 1 3.32 76.98 -8.05
CA MET A 1 3.17 75.59 -8.60
C MET A 1 3.89 74.58 -7.69
N ARG A 2 3.15 73.92 -6.81
CA ARG A 2 3.71 72.89 -5.90
C ARG A 2 3.53 71.52 -6.54
N ARG A 3 4.62 70.80 -6.78
CA ARG A 3 4.61 69.41 -7.24
C ARG A 3 4.38 68.49 -6.02
N MET A 4 3.31 67.68 -6.03
CA MET A 4 3.08 66.62 -5.09
C MET A 4 3.97 65.41 -5.35
N PRO A 5 4.59 64.78 -4.35
CA PRO A 5 5.35 63.55 -4.55
C PRO A 5 4.40 62.34 -4.53
N TYR A 6 4.44 61.55 -5.60
CA TYR A 6 3.75 60.25 -5.70
C TYR A 6 4.40 59.24 -4.74
N PRO A 7 3.60 58.46 -4.00
CA PRO A 7 4.16 57.56 -3.02
C PRO A 7 4.64 56.24 -3.68
N ARG A 8 5.95 56.12 -3.85
CA ARG A 8 6.64 54.89 -4.26
C ARG A 8 6.41 53.68 -3.32
N ARG A 9 5.65 53.83 -2.26
CA ARG A 9 5.39 52.75 -1.25
C ARG A 9 4.27 51.80 -1.67
N LEU A 10 3.29 52.21 -2.48
CA LEU A 10 2.19 51.37 -2.95
C LEU A 10 2.62 50.36 -4.02
N ALA A 11 3.58 50.66 -4.87
CA ALA A 11 4.07 49.73 -5.89
C ALA A 11 4.87 48.56 -5.32
N ARG A 12 5.54 48.74 -4.17
CA ARG A 12 6.26 47.64 -3.47
C ARG A 12 5.35 46.69 -2.71
N ALA A 13 4.23 47.16 -2.20
CA ALA A 13 3.25 46.33 -1.49
C ALA A 13 2.49 45.44 -2.47
N LEU A 14 2.17 45.87 -3.66
CA LEU A 14 1.53 45.06 -4.72
C LEU A 14 2.45 44.01 -5.32
N LEU A 15 3.77 44.27 -5.39
CA LEU A 15 4.74 43.27 -5.87
C LEU A 15 4.96 42.13 -4.87
N CYS A 16 4.91 42.41 -3.56
CA CYS A 16 5.02 41.39 -2.50
C CYS A 16 3.77 40.50 -2.40
N LEU A 17 2.57 41.00 -2.68
CA LEU A 17 1.35 40.18 -2.71
C LEU A 17 1.30 39.26 -3.93
N ALA A 18 1.86 39.63 -5.06
CA ALA A 18 1.90 38.79 -6.27
C ALA A 18 2.87 37.59 -6.11
N VAL A 19 3.94 37.72 -5.31
CA VAL A 19 4.92 36.65 -5.08
C VAL A 19 4.40 35.60 -4.06
N LEU A 20 3.49 35.99 -3.17
CA LEU A 20 2.90 35.08 -2.17
C LEU A 20 1.78 34.18 -2.73
N ALA A 21 1.22 34.52 -3.89
CA ALA A 21 0.13 33.75 -4.51
C ALA A 21 0.61 32.55 -5.35
N THR A 22 1.92 32.36 -5.58
CA THR A 22 2.46 31.27 -6.39
C THR A 22 3.04 30.10 -5.58
N ALA A 23 3.00 30.15 -4.25
CA ALA A 23 3.63 29.18 -3.40
C ALA A 23 2.61 28.36 -2.58
N ALA A 24 1.70 27.64 -3.20
CA ALA A 24 1.02 26.50 -2.56
C ALA A 24 0.11 25.75 -3.53
N ARG A 25 0.65 25.24 -4.60
CA ARG A 25 0.17 23.96 -5.10
C ARG A 25 1.17 22.90 -4.62
N ALA A 26 1.08 22.55 -3.36
CA ALA A 26 1.50 21.23 -2.94
C ALA A 26 0.64 20.26 -3.76
N SER A 27 1.23 19.67 -4.80
CA SER A 27 0.63 18.56 -5.51
C SER A 27 0.22 17.56 -4.43
N ALA A 28 -1.08 17.29 -4.31
CA ALA A 28 -1.54 16.14 -3.57
C ALA A 28 -0.71 14.97 -4.07
N GLN A 29 0.00 14.31 -3.17
CA GLN A 29 0.89 13.21 -3.52
C GLN A 29 0.03 12.12 -4.10
N ASP A 30 0.14 11.90 -5.41
CA ASP A 30 -0.75 11.00 -6.15
C ASP A 30 -0.26 9.55 -6.00
N HIS A 31 -0.74 8.90 -4.94
CA HIS A 31 -0.48 7.47 -4.68
C HIS A 31 -1.34 6.54 -5.54
N THR A 32 -2.25 7.08 -6.35
CA THR A 32 -3.24 6.32 -7.12
C THR A 32 -3.32 6.81 -8.56
N TYR A 33 -3.89 5.99 -9.41
CA TYR A 33 -4.34 6.40 -10.73
C TYR A 33 -5.65 7.20 -10.62
N SER A 34 -5.88 8.10 -11.56
CA SER A 34 -7.12 8.88 -11.60
C SER A 34 -8.32 8.04 -12.05
N SER A 35 -9.54 8.49 -11.74
CA SER A 35 -10.76 7.89 -12.27
C SER A 35 -10.85 7.98 -13.80
N ALA A 36 -10.26 9.00 -14.41
CA ALA A 36 -10.16 9.15 -15.85
C ALA A 36 -9.26 8.07 -16.49
N ASP A 37 -8.15 7.71 -15.82
CA ASP A 37 -7.30 6.59 -16.24
C ASP A 37 -8.08 5.28 -16.19
N ILE A 38 -8.78 5.01 -15.08
CA ILE A 38 -9.61 3.80 -14.93
C ILE A 38 -10.67 3.73 -16.04
N ALA A 39 -11.37 4.84 -16.32
CA ALA A 39 -12.38 4.90 -17.39
C ALA A 39 -11.77 4.65 -18.78
N THR A 40 -10.56 5.16 -19.03
CA THR A 40 -9.81 4.88 -20.27
C THR A 40 -9.50 3.39 -20.35
N GLY A 41 -9.04 2.78 -19.27
CA GLY A 41 -8.74 1.34 -19.20
C GLY A 41 -9.95 0.46 -19.46
N VAL A 42 -11.11 0.80 -18.88
CA VAL A 42 -12.38 0.07 -19.12
C VAL A 42 -12.72 0.05 -20.61
N ARG A 43 -12.61 1.18 -21.30
CA ARG A 43 -12.90 1.30 -22.74
C ARG A 43 -11.91 0.50 -23.58
N VAL A 44 -10.60 0.62 -23.32
CA VAL A 44 -9.56 -0.11 -24.07
C VAL A 44 -9.68 -1.61 -23.83
N TYR A 45 -9.88 -2.03 -22.57
CA TYR A 45 -10.06 -3.44 -22.23
C TYR A 45 -11.25 -4.06 -22.94
N GLY A 46 -12.40 -3.41 -22.92
CA GLY A 46 -13.59 -3.88 -23.60
C GLY A 46 -13.39 -4.07 -25.10
N ALA A 47 -12.61 -3.19 -25.73
CA ALA A 47 -12.36 -3.22 -27.18
C ALA A 47 -11.27 -4.24 -27.59
N GLN A 48 -10.24 -4.45 -26.78
CA GLN A 48 -9.02 -5.14 -27.23
C GLN A 48 -8.68 -6.42 -26.42
N CYS A 49 -9.18 -6.56 -25.19
CA CYS A 49 -8.70 -7.58 -24.25
C CYS A 49 -9.81 -8.59 -23.88
N GLN A 50 -11.05 -8.14 -23.81
CA GLN A 50 -12.18 -8.89 -23.25
C GLN A 50 -12.46 -10.18 -24.02
N LEU A 51 -12.20 -10.21 -25.34
CA LEU A 51 -12.44 -11.40 -26.16
C LEU A 51 -11.66 -12.62 -25.65
N CYS A 52 -10.41 -12.42 -25.24
CA CYS A 52 -9.54 -13.49 -24.72
C CYS A 52 -9.58 -13.60 -23.20
N HIS A 53 -9.55 -12.47 -22.50
CA HIS A 53 -9.46 -12.44 -21.04
C HIS A 53 -10.82 -12.52 -20.32
N GLY A 54 -11.95 -12.42 -21.04
CA GLY A 54 -13.30 -12.38 -20.46
C GLY A 54 -13.64 -11.05 -19.80
N ALA A 55 -14.92 -10.87 -19.47
CA ALA A 55 -15.40 -9.63 -18.84
C ALA A 55 -14.77 -9.38 -17.44
N ASN A 56 -14.40 -10.44 -16.73
CA ASN A 56 -13.79 -10.38 -15.40
C ASN A 56 -12.25 -10.56 -15.40
N GLY A 57 -11.63 -10.72 -16.58
CA GLY A 57 -10.19 -10.92 -16.68
C GLY A 57 -9.67 -12.26 -16.12
N ASP A 58 -10.50 -13.31 -16.11
CA ASP A 58 -10.24 -14.58 -15.43
C ASP A 58 -10.32 -15.81 -16.37
N THR A 59 -10.51 -15.62 -17.67
CA THR A 59 -10.70 -16.70 -18.64
C THR A 59 -9.37 -17.39 -19.02
N VAL A 60 -8.24 -16.69 -18.95
CA VAL A 60 -6.93 -17.25 -19.31
C VAL A 60 -6.37 -18.06 -18.13
N ALA A 61 -6.10 -19.35 -18.36
CA ALA A 61 -5.59 -20.24 -17.32
C ALA A 61 -4.32 -19.67 -16.61
N GLY A 62 -4.33 -19.64 -15.29
CA GLY A 62 -3.22 -19.13 -14.46
C GLY A 62 -3.06 -17.61 -14.45
N VAL A 63 -4.04 -16.86 -14.99
CA VAL A 63 -4.10 -15.41 -14.95
C VAL A 63 -5.48 -14.98 -14.46
N ASN A 64 -5.51 -14.11 -13.45
CA ASN A 64 -6.74 -13.44 -13.05
C ASN A 64 -6.42 -11.95 -12.87
N LEU A 65 -6.75 -11.16 -13.87
CA LEU A 65 -6.42 -9.73 -13.92
C LEU A 65 -7.16 -8.95 -12.84
N ARG A 66 -8.42 -9.32 -12.58
CA ARG A 66 -9.26 -8.67 -11.55
C ARG A 66 -8.69 -8.85 -10.14
N LEU A 67 -8.11 -10.01 -9.85
CA LEU A 67 -7.48 -10.30 -8.56
C LEU A 67 -5.99 -9.93 -8.51
N GLY A 68 -5.44 -9.35 -9.58
CA GLY A 68 -4.02 -9.05 -9.67
C GLY A 68 -3.13 -10.29 -9.63
N ARG A 69 -3.64 -11.44 -10.11
CA ARG A 69 -2.88 -12.69 -10.20
C ARG A 69 -2.30 -12.84 -11.59
N PHE A 70 -1.00 -12.71 -11.69
CA PHE A 70 -0.25 -12.80 -12.93
C PHE A 70 0.78 -13.91 -12.84
N ARG A 71 1.18 -14.48 -13.98
CA ARG A 71 2.23 -15.51 -14.01
C ARG A 71 3.62 -14.92 -13.74
N ARG A 72 3.92 -13.72 -14.24
CA ARG A 72 5.25 -13.11 -14.21
C ARG A 72 5.26 -11.62 -13.86
N ALA A 73 4.19 -10.89 -14.17
CA ALA A 73 4.12 -9.46 -13.93
C ALA A 73 3.73 -9.16 -12.47
N VAL A 74 4.46 -8.26 -11.81
CA VAL A 74 4.13 -7.76 -10.47
C VAL A 74 3.98 -6.25 -10.49
N THR A 75 4.88 -5.55 -11.17
CA THR A 75 4.96 -4.10 -11.24
C THR A 75 4.11 -3.52 -12.37
N ASP A 76 3.92 -2.22 -12.37
CA ASP A 76 3.24 -1.53 -13.47
C ASP A 76 4.11 -1.55 -14.74
N ASP A 77 5.44 -1.48 -14.59
CA ASP A 77 6.38 -1.62 -15.69
C ASP A 77 6.33 -3.03 -16.32
N ASP A 78 6.19 -4.08 -15.50
CA ASP A 78 5.99 -5.44 -16.02
C ASP A 78 4.72 -5.52 -16.87
N LEU A 79 3.61 -4.93 -16.39
CA LEU A 79 2.36 -4.89 -17.13
C LEU A 79 2.49 -4.09 -18.43
N ALA A 80 3.17 -2.94 -18.39
CA ALA A 80 3.44 -2.15 -19.59
C ALA A 80 4.28 -2.93 -20.61
N GLN A 81 5.30 -3.66 -20.15
CA GLN A 81 6.11 -4.50 -21.03
C GLN A 81 5.30 -5.67 -21.62
N VAL A 82 4.42 -6.30 -20.84
CA VAL A 82 3.52 -7.36 -21.33
C VAL A 82 2.60 -6.81 -22.41
N LEU A 83 2.04 -5.62 -22.25
CA LEU A 83 1.20 -4.98 -23.27
C LEU A 83 2.02 -4.69 -24.55
N ALA A 84 3.22 -4.14 -24.42
CA ALA A 84 4.05 -3.75 -25.55
C ALA A 84 4.64 -4.94 -26.31
N LYS A 85 5.02 -6.03 -25.63
CA LYS A 85 5.71 -7.19 -26.23
C LYS A 85 4.80 -8.38 -26.49
N GLY A 86 3.63 -8.43 -25.83
CA GLY A 86 2.79 -9.61 -25.79
C GLY A 86 3.40 -10.76 -24.98
N VAL A 87 2.72 -11.91 -25.01
CA VAL A 87 3.18 -13.18 -24.40
C VAL A 87 2.95 -14.32 -25.39
N PRO A 88 3.96 -14.71 -26.17
CA PRO A 88 3.83 -15.82 -27.09
C PRO A 88 3.49 -17.14 -26.35
N PRO A 89 2.72 -18.07 -27.00
CA PRO A 89 2.15 -17.94 -28.36
C PRO A 89 0.77 -17.27 -28.43
N GLY A 90 0.16 -16.85 -27.32
CA GLY A 90 -1.26 -16.51 -27.29
C GLY A 90 -1.62 -15.04 -27.22
N MET A 91 -0.84 -14.22 -26.51
CA MET A 91 -1.13 -12.79 -26.35
C MET A 91 -0.31 -11.95 -27.34
N PRO A 92 -0.94 -11.18 -28.24
CA PRO A 92 -0.23 -10.32 -29.18
C PRO A 92 0.40 -9.12 -28.47
N SER A 93 1.34 -8.45 -29.16
CA SER A 93 1.82 -7.12 -28.79
C SER A 93 0.81 -6.05 -29.21
N PHE A 94 0.72 -4.97 -28.43
CA PHE A 94 -0.14 -3.82 -28.70
C PHE A 94 0.69 -2.55 -28.86
N ASN A 95 0.32 -1.71 -29.83
CA ASN A 95 0.89 -0.38 -30.01
C ASN A 95 -0.02 0.68 -29.37
N PHE A 96 -0.19 0.59 -28.05
CA PHE A 96 -0.98 1.54 -27.29
C PHE A 96 -0.23 2.86 -27.04
N SER A 97 -0.96 3.95 -27.01
CA SER A 97 -0.43 5.22 -26.50
C SER A 97 -0.12 5.12 -25.00
N PRO A 98 0.75 5.99 -24.45
CA PRO A 98 1.02 6.01 -23.01
C PRO A 98 -0.24 6.13 -22.14
N ALA A 99 -1.23 6.89 -22.58
CA ALA A 99 -2.49 7.06 -21.86
C ALA A 99 -3.32 5.77 -21.84
N GLU A 100 -3.32 4.99 -22.93
CA GLU A 100 -4.02 3.71 -23.00
C GLU A 100 -3.32 2.66 -22.14
N VAL A 101 -1.99 2.59 -22.15
CA VAL A 101 -1.20 1.72 -21.27
C VAL A 101 -1.49 2.04 -19.81
N THR A 102 -1.40 3.33 -19.43
CA THR A 102 -1.74 3.80 -18.08
C THR A 102 -3.16 3.42 -17.70
N GLY A 103 -4.11 3.61 -18.62
CA GLY A 103 -5.52 3.27 -18.38
C GLY A 103 -5.75 1.78 -18.13
N VAL A 104 -5.19 0.90 -18.96
CA VAL A 104 -5.33 -0.55 -18.78
C VAL A 104 -4.74 -0.99 -17.44
N ILE A 105 -3.56 -0.49 -17.08
CA ILE A 105 -2.93 -0.77 -15.78
C ILE A 105 -3.83 -0.28 -14.64
N ALA A 106 -4.32 0.96 -14.73
CA ALA A 106 -5.21 1.55 -13.72
C ALA A 106 -6.46 0.70 -13.49
N MET A 107 -7.13 0.25 -14.55
CA MET A 107 -8.31 -0.61 -14.47
C MET A 107 -7.99 -1.95 -13.80
N ILE A 108 -6.87 -2.59 -14.15
CA ILE A 108 -6.41 -3.82 -13.53
C ILE A 108 -6.13 -3.59 -12.03
N ARG A 109 -5.45 -2.50 -11.67
CA ARG A 109 -5.15 -2.14 -10.27
C ARG A 109 -6.39 -1.76 -9.46
N ALA A 110 -7.45 -1.27 -10.12
CA ALA A 110 -8.77 -1.05 -9.52
C ALA A 110 -9.57 -2.35 -9.32
N GLY A 111 -9.07 -3.50 -9.78
CA GLY A 111 -9.76 -4.77 -9.69
C GLY A 111 -11.02 -4.85 -10.57
N PHE A 112 -11.02 -4.15 -11.70
CA PHE A 112 -12.16 -4.03 -12.63
C PHE A 112 -13.36 -3.27 -12.05
N ASP A 113 -13.17 -2.52 -10.99
CA ASP A 113 -14.16 -1.62 -10.41
C ASP A 113 -13.90 -0.19 -10.90
N PRO A 114 -14.82 0.42 -11.70
CA PRO A 114 -14.67 1.79 -12.17
C PRO A 114 -14.60 2.84 -11.04
N ALA A 115 -15.16 2.51 -9.86
CA ALA A 115 -15.10 3.33 -8.64
C ALA A 115 -14.00 2.86 -7.67
N GLY A 116 -13.22 1.87 -8.06
CA GLY A 116 -12.16 1.26 -7.24
C GLY A 116 -10.95 2.17 -7.05
N THR A 117 -10.11 1.81 -6.09
CA THR A 117 -8.82 2.49 -5.85
C THR A 117 -7.72 1.80 -6.62
N ALA A 118 -7.21 2.44 -7.65
CA ALA A 118 -6.10 1.96 -8.46
C ALA A 118 -4.77 2.46 -7.89
N VAL A 119 -4.06 1.60 -7.18
CA VAL A 119 -2.79 1.90 -6.51
C VAL A 119 -1.61 1.66 -7.45
N LYS A 120 -0.68 2.60 -7.50
CA LYS A 120 0.58 2.46 -8.23
C LYS A 120 1.45 1.37 -7.59
N VAL A 121 2.09 0.57 -8.43
CA VAL A 121 3.00 -0.51 -8.01
C VAL A 121 4.35 -0.28 -8.69
N GLY A 122 5.32 0.15 -7.93
CA GLY A 122 6.65 0.56 -8.38
C GLY A 122 7.63 -0.61 -8.58
N HIS A 123 8.87 -0.45 -8.08
CA HIS A 123 9.99 -1.37 -8.32
C HIS A 123 10.31 -2.21 -7.10
N ILE A 124 10.43 -3.52 -7.28
CA ILE A 124 10.66 -4.49 -6.19
C ILE A 124 11.97 -4.22 -5.46
N ASP A 125 13.09 -4.04 -6.18
CA ASP A 125 14.42 -3.90 -5.56
C ASP A 125 14.57 -2.59 -4.79
N ARG A 126 13.99 -1.49 -5.29
CA ARG A 126 13.94 -0.23 -4.56
C ARG A 126 13.08 -0.38 -3.30
N GLY A 127 11.94 -1.04 -3.40
CA GLY A 127 11.07 -1.34 -2.27
C GLY A 127 11.77 -2.21 -1.20
N LYS A 128 12.54 -3.21 -1.61
CA LYS A 128 13.37 -4.03 -0.70
C LYS A 128 14.39 -3.18 0.04
N THR A 129 15.06 -2.27 -0.66
CA THR A 129 16.02 -1.33 -0.06
C THR A 129 15.35 -0.39 0.94
N LEU A 130 14.18 0.16 0.58
CA LEU A 130 13.38 1.01 1.47
C LEU A 130 12.89 0.25 2.70
N PHE A 131 12.47 -1.00 2.57
CA PHE A 131 12.00 -1.85 3.66
C PHE A 131 13.07 -2.03 4.75
N ALA A 132 14.30 -2.28 4.35
CA ALA A 132 15.43 -2.45 5.26
C ALA A 132 16.01 -1.11 5.78
N GLY A 133 15.95 -0.05 4.95
CA GLY A 133 16.58 1.26 5.20
C GLY A 133 15.58 2.32 5.65
N LYS A 134 15.33 3.33 4.81
CA LYS A 134 14.55 4.54 5.12
C LYS A 134 13.16 4.25 5.71
N GLY A 135 12.49 3.18 5.25
CA GLY A 135 11.17 2.78 5.76
C GLY A 135 11.20 2.11 7.13
N ALA A 136 12.37 1.66 7.58
CA ALA A 136 12.62 1.00 8.87
C ALA A 136 11.68 -0.19 9.18
N CYS A 137 11.08 -0.81 8.16
CA CYS A 137 10.06 -1.86 8.33
C CYS A 137 10.66 -3.13 8.97
N ALA A 138 11.90 -3.47 8.59
CA ALA A 138 12.64 -4.64 9.10
C ALA A 138 12.96 -4.56 10.61
N THR A 139 12.82 -3.40 11.25
CA THR A 139 13.02 -3.26 12.71
C THR A 139 11.92 -3.92 13.52
N CYS A 140 10.73 -4.14 12.90
CA CYS A 140 9.57 -4.74 13.54
C CYS A 140 9.05 -5.98 12.82
N HIS A 141 9.13 -5.99 11.48
CA HIS A 141 8.59 -7.07 10.65
C HIS A 141 9.64 -8.10 10.25
N ARG A 142 9.21 -9.36 10.26
CA ARG A 142 9.97 -10.50 9.75
C ARG A 142 9.62 -10.76 8.29
N VAL A 143 10.63 -11.15 7.50
CA VAL A 143 10.47 -11.65 6.11
C VAL A 143 11.42 -12.82 5.90
N ALA A 144 10.95 -13.93 5.35
CA ALA A 144 11.72 -15.14 5.05
C ALA A 144 12.58 -15.62 6.24
N GLY A 145 12.02 -15.60 7.44
CA GLY A 145 12.70 -16.00 8.67
C GLY A 145 13.65 -14.96 9.26
N ALA A 146 13.98 -13.88 8.56
CA ALA A 146 14.84 -12.79 9.04
C ALA A 146 14.02 -11.66 9.68
N GLY A 147 14.45 -11.16 10.82
CA GLY A 147 13.79 -10.06 11.55
C GLY A 147 13.05 -10.51 12.81
N PRO A 148 12.59 -9.55 13.64
CA PRO A 148 11.92 -9.82 14.91
C PRO A 148 10.47 -10.32 14.70
N LEU A 149 9.84 -10.80 15.79
CA LEU A 149 8.45 -11.23 15.85
C LEU A 149 7.51 -10.15 16.45
N ALA A 150 8.01 -8.95 16.68
CA ALA A 150 7.27 -7.87 17.32
C ALA A 150 6.01 -7.45 16.53
N ALA A 151 6.09 -7.51 15.19
CA ALA A 151 4.98 -7.27 14.28
C ALA A 151 4.63 -8.54 13.49
N PRO A 152 3.52 -8.57 12.72
CA PRO A 152 3.19 -9.69 11.85
C PRO A 152 4.33 -10.04 10.89
N ASP A 153 4.55 -11.34 10.67
CA ASP A 153 5.42 -11.84 9.61
C ASP A 153 4.81 -11.49 8.24
N LEU A 154 5.63 -10.99 7.33
CA LEU A 154 5.22 -10.52 6.01
C LEU A 154 5.69 -11.45 4.88
N SER A 155 6.24 -12.64 5.20
CA SER A 155 6.85 -13.55 4.21
C SER A 155 5.92 -13.95 3.08
N ASP A 156 4.61 -13.96 3.31
CA ASP A 156 3.56 -14.33 2.35
C ASP A 156 2.52 -13.24 2.09
N ILE A 157 2.77 -12.02 2.56
CA ILE A 157 1.78 -10.94 2.57
C ILE A 157 1.26 -10.59 1.17
N GLY A 158 2.09 -10.74 0.14
CA GLY A 158 1.73 -10.50 -1.26
C GLY A 158 0.76 -11.54 -1.83
N ALA A 159 0.62 -12.70 -1.21
CA ALA A 159 -0.43 -13.68 -1.53
C ALA A 159 -1.75 -13.36 -0.81
N LEU A 160 -1.70 -12.63 0.32
CA LEU A 160 -2.82 -12.42 1.23
C LEU A 160 -3.49 -11.05 1.08
N ARG A 161 -2.81 -10.04 0.51
CA ARG A 161 -3.29 -8.66 0.47
C ARG A 161 -3.24 -8.08 -0.93
N THR A 162 -4.23 -7.21 -1.22
CA THR A 162 -4.25 -6.42 -2.46
C THR A 162 -3.32 -5.21 -2.36
N PRO A 163 -2.89 -4.62 -3.50
CA PRO A 163 -2.09 -3.40 -3.49
C PRO A 163 -2.71 -2.27 -2.64
N ALA A 164 -4.02 -2.05 -2.77
CA ALA A 164 -4.74 -1.02 -2.01
C ALA A 164 -4.75 -1.30 -0.50
N ALA A 165 -4.87 -2.56 -0.08
CA ALA A 165 -4.82 -2.93 1.33
C ALA A 165 -3.42 -2.74 1.93
N LEU A 166 -2.36 -3.05 1.17
CA LEU A 166 -0.97 -2.82 1.57
C LEU A 166 -0.67 -1.33 1.71
N GLN A 167 -1.03 -0.54 0.70
CA GLN A 167 -0.85 0.91 0.73
C GLN A 167 -1.56 1.53 1.94
N ARG A 168 -2.84 1.20 2.16
CA ARG A 168 -3.62 1.71 3.29
C ARG A 168 -3.00 1.34 4.63
N ALA A 169 -2.49 0.11 4.77
CA ALA A 169 -1.84 -0.32 6.01
C ALA A 169 -0.59 0.52 6.33
N MET A 170 0.14 1.00 5.34
CA MET A 170 1.31 1.86 5.50
C MET A 170 0.94 3.32 5.75
N LEU A 171 -0.08 3.84 5.06
CA LEU A 171 -0.48 5.25 5.16
C LEU A 171 -1.39 5.52 6.37
N GLU A 172 -2.30 4.59 6.69
CA GLU A 172 -3.32 4.72 7.74
C GLU A 172 -3.29 3.50 8.68
N PRO A 173 -2.16 3.17 9.34
CA PRO A 173 -1.98 1.90 10.04
C PRO A 173 -2.99 1.66 11.15
N THR A 174 -3.41 2.69 11.87
CA THR A 174 -4.44 2.56 12.91
C THR A 174 -5.80 2.19 12.32
N ARG A 175 -6.20 2.85 11.22
CA ARG A 175 -7.48 2.58 10.55
C ARG A 175 -7.50 1.23 9.85
N ALA A 176 -6.36 0.81 9.30
CA ALA A 176 -6.21 -0.44 8.57
C ALA A 176 -5.92 -1.66 9.47
N MET A 177 -5.70 -1.45 10.78
CA MET A 177 -5.30 -2.50 11.71
C MET A 177 -6.40 -3.53 11.94
N PRO A 178 -6.19 -4.81 11.55
CA PRO A 178 -7.13 -5.88 11.88
C PRO A 178 -7.26 -6.07 13.40
N PRO A 179 -8.43 -6.48 13.91
CA PRO A 179 -8.63 -6.71 15.34
C PRO A 179 -7.63 -7.65 15.99
N ILE A 180 -7.17 -8.69 15.25
CA ILE A 180 -6.17 -9.65 15.73
C ILE A 180 -4.81 -8.98 16.00
N ASN A 181 -4.47 -7.90 15.32
CA ASN A 181 -3.19 -7.21 15.46
C ASN A 181 -3.23 -6.04 16.48
N ARG A 182 -4.36 -5.84 17.16
CA ARG A 182 -4.45 -4.83 18.22
C ARG A 182 -3.48 -5.18 19.35
N PRO A 183 -2.68 -4.21 19.84
CA PRO A 183 -1.85 -4.43 21.01
C PRO A 183 -2.74 -4.77 22.21
N MET A 184 -2.34 -5.76 22.99
CA MET A 184 -3.07 -6.17 24.19
C MET A 184 -2.25 -5.95 25.45
N THR A 185 -2.92 -5.53 26.50
CA THR A 185 -2.39 -5.54 27.86
C THR A 185 -3.29 -6.41 28.72
N ILE A 186 -2.74 -7.51 29.26
CA ILE A 186 -3.45 -8.43 30.14
C ILE A 186 -2.90 -8.27 31.55
N GLN A 187 -3.80 -8.01 32.52
CA GLN A 187 -3.50 -8.07 33.94
C GLN A 187 -4.02 -9.38 34.51
N THR A 188 -3.14 -10.14 35.16
CA THR A 188 -3.52 -11.40 35.79
C THR A 188 -3.97 -11.20 37.23
N THR A 189 -4.71 -12.17 37.77
CA THR A 189 -5.12 -12.23 39.19
C THR A 189 -3.94 -12.27 40.14
N ALA A 190 -2.79 -12.80 39.69
CA ALA A 190 -1.52 -12.82 40.44
C ALA A 190 -0.73 -11.48 40.33
N GLY A 191 -1.33 -10.43 39.74
CA GLY A 191 -0.71 -9.10 39.63
C GLY A 191 0.30 -8.93 38.49
N ARG A 192 0.53 -9.97 37.66
CA ARG A 192 1.44 -9.85 36.50
C ARG A 192 0.75 -9.09 35.36
N THR A 193 1.49 -8.19 34.71
CA THR A 193 1.06 -7.53 33.47
C THR A 193 1.81 -8.14 32.28
N VAL A 194 1.09 -8.59 31.27
CA VAL A 194 1.62 -9.09 29.98
C VAL A 194 1.16 -8.15 28.88
N ARG A 195 2.10 -7.63 28.11
CA ARG A 195 1.83 -6.78 26.93
C ARG A 195 2.35 -7.47 25.69
N GLY A 196 1.62 -7.32 24.59
CA GLY A 196 2.06 -7.88 23.32
C GLY A 196 0.97 -7.90 22.27
N ARG A 197 1.29 -8.53 21.15
CA ARG A 197 0.35 -8.78 20.06
C ARG A 197 -0.28 -10.16 20.21
N ARG A 198 -1.61 -10.22 20.15
CA ARG A 198 -2.32 -11.50 20.14
C ARG A 198 -2.01 -12.27 18.85
N VAL A 199 -1.64 -13.54 19.00
CA VAL A 199 -1.39 -14.47 17.88
C VAL A 199 -2.41 -15.59 17.82
N ASN A 200 -2.97 -15.95 18.97
CA ASN A 200 -4.03 -16.94 19.05
C ASN A 200 -4.92 -16.69 20.28
N GLU A 201 -6.14 -17.15 20.22
CA GLU A 201 -7.08 -17.16 21.34
C GLU A 201 -8.06 -18.31 21.15
N ASP A 202 -8.24 -19.09 22.19
CA ASP A 202 -9.21 -20.16 22.28
C ASP A 202 -10.15 -19.97 23.47
N THR A 203 -10.98 -20.96 23.78
CA THR A 203 -11.93 -20.93 24.92
C THR A 203 -11.22 -20.77 26.27
N PHE A 204 -10.00 -21.26 26.40
CA PHE A 204 -9.30 -21.39 27.67
C PHE A 204 -8.12 -20.45 27.86
N SER A 205 -7.52 -19.99 26.74
CA SER A 205 -6.27 -19.24 26.79
C SER A 205 -6.20 -18.14 25.73
N VAL A 206 -5.31 -17.16 25.99
CA VAL A 206 -4.86 -16.14 25.05
C VAL A 206 -3.35 -16.28 24.89
N GLN A 207 -2.88 -16.33 23.65
CA GLN A 207 -1.45 -16.37 23.32
C GLN A 207 -1.02 -15.02 22.72
N LEU A 208 0.00 -14.44 23.32
CA LEU A 208 0.60 -13.18 22.90
C LEU A 208 2.06 -13.40 22.51
N VAL A 209 2.52 -12.71 21.50
CA VAL A 209 3.96 -12.41 21.35
C VAL A 209 4.22 -11.13 22.12
N ASP A 210 5.01 -11.21 23.18
CA ASP A 210 5.34 -10.08 24.05
C ASP A 210 6.32 -9.09 23.39
N ASP A 211 6.57 -7.96 24.04
CA ASP A 211 7.46 -6.91 23.54
C ASP A 211 8.92 -7.38 23.36
N THR A 212 9.27 -8.55 23.90
CA THR A 212 10.59 -9.20 23.71
C THR A 212 10.59 -10.25 22.60
N GLY A 213 9.45 -10.45 21.92
CA GLY A 213 9.29 -11.42 20.85
C GLY A 213 9.04 -12.85 21.32
N ARG A 214 8.76 -13.07 22.62
CA ARG A 214 8.47 -14.40 23.18
C ARG A 214 6.97 -14.70 23.12
N LEU A 215 6.65 -15.96 22.85
CA LEU A 215 5.30 -16.46 22.98
C LEU A 215 4.94 -16.65 24.46
N VAL A 216 3.89 -15.97 24.90
CA VAL A 216 3.35 -16.06 26.27
C VAL A 216 1.91 -16.53 26.21
N THR A 217 1.59 -17.61 26.93
CA THR A 217 0.22 -18.09 27.10
C THR A 217 -0.32 -17.62 28.44
N VAL A 218 -1.51 -17.01 28.43
CA VAL A 218 -2.26 -16.61 29.63
C VAL A 218 -3.57 -17.39 29.67
N VAL A 219 -3.80 -18.14 30.71
CA VAL A 219 -5.06 -18.89 30.91
C VAL A 219 -6.17 -17.92 31.28
N LYS A 220 -7.33 -18.02 30.65
CA LYS A 220 -8.41 -17.02 30.78
C LYS A 220 -8.96 -16.92 32.23
N LYS A 221 -8.98 -18.03 32.99
CA LYS A 221 -9.39 -17.99 34.41
C LYS A 221 -8.47 -17.10 35.28
N ASP A 222 -7.21 -16.91 34.85
CA ASP A 222 -6.23 -16.13 35.59
C ASP A 222 -6.17 -14.65 35.12
N ILE A 223 -7.04 -14.28 34.18
CA ILE A 223 -7.13 -12.92 33.67
C ILE A 223 -8.05 -12.08 34.58
N LYS A 224 -7.51 -11.00 35.15
CA LYS A 224 -8.26 -9.99 35.90
C LYS A 224 -8.83 -8.91 34.99
N ASN A 225 -8.04 -8.44 34.03
CA ASN A 225 -8.44 -7.39 33.08
C ASN A 225 -7.71 -7.53 31.75
N VAL A 226 -8.38 -7.16 30.66
CA VAL A 226 -7.83 -7.07 29.31
C VAL A 226 -8.12 -5.70 28.73
N ASP A 227 -7.09 -5.04 28.26
CA ASP A 227 -7.19 -3.83 27.45
C ASP A 227 -6.67 -4.12 26.03
N ALA A 228 -7.51 -3.87 25.03
CA ALA A 228 -7.16 -3.95 23.61
C ALA A 228 -6.96 -2.53 23.06
N GLY A 229 -5.72 -2.17 22.79
CA GLY A 229 -5.35 -0.86 22.28
C GLY A 229 -6.04 -0.54 20.95
N GLN A 230 -6.43 0.73 20.78
CA GLN A 230 -7.12 1.21 19.59
C GLN A 230 -6.16 1.80 18.54
N THR A 231 -4.92 2.10 18.94
CA THR A 231 -3.91 2.72 18.09
C THR A 231 -2.87 1.69 17.65
N SER A 232 -2.52 1.70 16.37
CA SER A 232 -1.46 0.85 15.84
C SER A 232 -0.09 1.29 16.37
N PRO A 233 0.77 0.35 16.83
CA PRO A 233 2.17 0.66 17.11
C PRO A 233 2.99 0.93 15.83
N MET A 234 2.51 0.49 14.66
CA MET A 234 3.14 0.80 13.37
C MET A 234 2.98 2.30 13.06
N PRO A 235 4.06 3.05 12.81
CA PRO A 235 3.97 4.44 12.41
C PRO A 235 3.42 4.57 10.98
N SER A 236 2.74 5.69 10.68
CA SER A 236 2.37 6.02 9.31
C SER A 236 3.59 6.50 8.53
N VAL A 237 3.76 6.02 7.31
CA VAL A 237 4.84 6.46 6.41
C VAL A 237 4.45 7.70 5.58
N ALA A 238 3.23 8.20 5.70
CA ALA A 238 2.70 9.30 4.88
C ALA A 238 3.52 10.60 4.93
N LYS A 239 4.29 10.81 5.99
CA LYS A 239 5.14 12.02 6.17
C LYS A 239 6.62 11.77 5.89
N THR A 240 7.03 10.51 5.77
CA THR A 240 8.45 10.13 5.68
C THR A 240 8.84 9.61 4.30
N LEU A 241 7.88 9.07 3.56
CA LEU A 241 8.10 8.50 2.23
C LEU A 241 7.31 9.28 1.17
N THR A 242 7.90 9.36 -0.03
CA THR A 242 7.22 9.91 -1.20
C THR A 242 6.21 8.90 -1.76
N PRO A 243 5.28 9.32 -2.64
CA PRO A 243 4.35 8.43 -3.32
C PRO A 243 5.04 7.29 -4.08
N ASP A 244 6.13 7.60 -4.79
CA ASP A 244 6.89 6.59 -5.54
C ASP A 244 7.58 5.60 -4.60
N GLU A 245 8.12 6.05 -3.46
CA GLU A 245 8.69 5.18 -2.45
C GLU A 245 7.63 4.26 -1.81
N VAL A 246 6.41 4.75 -1.62
CA VAL A 246 5.29 3.91 -1.17
C VAL A 246 4.91 2.89 -2.24
N ALA A 247 4.87 3.28 -3.53
CA ALA A 247 4.62 2.37 -4.65
C ALA A 247 5.69 1.27 -4.74
N ASP A 248 6.96 1.62 -4.54
CA ASP A 248 8.08 0.67 -4.49
C ASP A 248 7.93 -0.33 -3.34
N LEU A 249 7.54 0.13 -2.14
CA LEU A 249 7.25 -0.76 -1.01
C LEU A 249 6.06 -1.68 -1.31
N VAL A 250 5.00 -1.17 -1.94
CA VAL A 250 3.88 -2.02 -2.38
C VAL A 250 4.36 -3.11 -3.33
N ALA A 251 5.23 -2.78 -4.31
CA ALA A 251 5.80 -3.76 -5.23
C ALA A 251 6.59 -4.85 -4.50
N TYR A 252 7.47 -4.46 -3.56
CA TYR A 252 8.24 -5.42 -2.77
C TYR A 252 7.32 -6.32 -1.93
N LEU A 253 6.35 -5.75 -1.21
CA LEU A 253 5.43 -6.53 -0.39
C LEU A 253 4.58 -7.50 -1.24
N LEU A 254 4.16 -7.10 -2.44
CA LEU A 254 3.44 -7.98 -3.37
C LEU A 254 4.30 -9.13 -3.89
N SER A 255 5.61 -8.98 -3.94
CA SER A 255 6.54 -10.04 -4.33
C SER A 255 6.72 -11.12 -3.26
N LEU A 256 6.38 -10.82 -1.99
CA LEU A 256 6.48 -11.74 -0.86
C LEU A 256 5.29 -12.70 -0.85
N ARG A 257 5.45 -13.89 -1.43
CA ARG A 257 4.37 -14.87 -1.63
C ARG A 257 4.63 -16.21 -0.94
N GLY A 258 5.51 -16.24 0.07
CA GLY A 258 5.94 -17.44 0.75
C GLY A 258 6.96 -18.26 -0.07
N ALA A 259 7.39 -19.39 0.49
CA ALA A 259 8.16 -20.36 -0.28
C ALA A 259 7.22 -21.07 -1.27
N GLN A 260 7.54 -21.01 -2.56
CA GLN A 260 6.88 -21.78 -3.60
C GLN A 260 7.52 -23.16 -3.71
#